data_40f3728b971ac21cda6df96990a511e9
#
_entry.id   40f3728b971ac21cda6df96990a511e9
#
_cell.length_a   1.000
_cell.length_b   1.000
_cell.length_c   1.000
_cell.angle_alpha   90.00
_cell.angle_beta   90.00
_cell.angle_gamma   90.00
#
_symmetry.space_group_name_H-M   'P 1'
#
loop_
_entity.id
_entity.type
_entity.pdbx_description
1 polymer ?
#
loop_
_entity_poly.entity_id
_entity_poly.type
_entity_poly.pdbx_seq_one_letter_code
_entity_poly.pdbx_strand_id
1 'polypeptide(L)'
;MNRRKFLGAAGLVPVLLAAEEETGFTPLFDGKSLAGWSVRDGPEQAFYVDDGAIVVHESAGYPCWLGSARQYENFDFRGEFFVKGWTNSGIYIHAPEHGRNMWCGMKINIFHQADEKPAPESMGSVFPIVAPRKVNVKNKGEWNTFRIVMDWPRLQVWSNDEQIHDLDVETVPDLRHRFRSGYLGLESLSYPIRFRNLRVRELPSKVAWTALYETPADIAKWHVSDGKPVYQGLGAVMHTDGLGHIATNEMFRDFELQMYVRHAWHHNGGVMFRTEGKGSRGRHYEIQLHDVEGAHFPTGSLYSIHRGSYPRIEAEKWWPFQMWVKDRACGVRINGETVMEYDRLDNLEPGPIELQAHDAGRWTEYKHIRVRRI
;
A
#
# COMPACT_ATOMS: atom_id res chain seq x y z
N MET A 1 28.46 -47.92 -54.18
CA MET A 1 27.79 -46.59 -54.01
C MET A 1 26.98 -46.60 -52.76
N ASN A 2 27.58 -46.15 -51.67
CA ASN A 2 26.91 -46.08 -50.35
C ASN A 2 26.63 -44.61 -49.95
N ARG A 3 25.37 -44.26 -49.89
CA ARG A 3 24.92 -42.95 -49.35
C ARG A 3 24.75 -43.07 -47.84
N ARG A 4 25.65 -42.44 -47.04
CA ARG A 4 25.50 -42.22 -45.61
C ARG A 4 24.55 -41.04 -45.41
N LYS A 5 23.46 -41.26 -44.70
CA LYS A 5 22.57 -40.20 -44.17
C LYS A 5 23.22 -39.64 -42.93
N PHE A 6 23.46 -38.33 -42.90
CA PHE A 6 23.72 -37.56 -41.69
C PHE A 6 22.41 -37.27 -40.98
N LEU A 7 22.25 -37.77 -39.76
CA LEU A 7 21.24 -37.33 -38.82
C LEU A 7 21.82 -36.18 -38.02
N GLY A 8 21.30 -35.01 -38.25
CA GLY A 8 21.61 -33.83 -37.46
C GLY A 8 20.95 -33.90 -36.08
N ALA A 9 21.73 -33.75 -35.02
CA ALA A 9 21.24 -33.54 -33.66
C ALA A 9 20.74 -32.11 -33.57
N ALA A 10 19.44 -31.92 -33.41
CA ALA A 10 18.82 -30.65 -33.14
C ALA A 10 18.32 -30.61 -31.68
N GLY A 11 18.86 -29.69 -30.90
CA GLY A 11 18.08 -28.94 -29.95
C GLY A 11 17.74 -29.54 -28.59
N LEU A 12 18.64 -29.40 -27.61
CA LEU A 12 18.33 -29.51 -26.19
C LEU A 12 18.85 -28.24 -25.45
N VAL A 13 18.33 -27.07 -25.79
CA VAL A 13 18.74 -25.81 -25.11
C VAL A 13 17.61 -25.02 -24.43
N PRO A 14 16.29 -25.30 -24.58
CA PRO A 14 15.30 -24.45 -23.94
C PRO A 14 14.93 -24.82 -22.47
N VAL A 15 15.35 -25.97 -21.94
CA VAL A 15 14.86 -26.48 -20.65
C VAL A 15 15.62 -25.87 -19.43
N LEU A 16 16.87 -25.50 -19.60
CA LEU A 16 17.68 -24.97 -18.49
C LEU A 16 17.36 -23.52 -18.12
N LEU A 17 17.01 -22.68 -19.09
CA LEU A 17 16.64 -21.28 -18.82
C LEU A 17 15.30 -21.12 -18.07
N ALA A 18 14.35 -22.02 -18.31
CA ALA A 18 13.07 -22.01 -17.60
C ALA A 18 13.20 -22.47 -16.14
N ALA A 19 14.15 -23.32 -15.81
CA ALA A 19 14.36 -23.83 -14.45
C ALA A 19 15.04 -22.80 -13.52
N GLU A 20 15.91 -21.94 -14.03
CA GLU A 20 16.53 -20.86 -13.24
C GLU A 20 15.53 -19.75 -12.90
N GLU A 21 14.56 -19.46 -13.76
CA GLU A 21 13.53 -18.45 -13.50
C GLU A 21 12.54 -18.82 -12.40
N GLU A 22 12.37 -20.09 -12.07
CA GLU A 22 11.44 -20.60 -11.04
C GLU A 22 12.13 -20.85 -9.68
N THR A 23 13.45 -20.67 -9.56
CA THR A 23 14.14 -20.83 -8.28
C THR A 23 13.81 -19.67 -7.31
N GLY A 24 13.66 -20.01 -6.02
CA GLY A 24 13.41 -19.03 -4.96
C GLY A 24 11.97 -18.56 -4.80
N PHE A 25 11.01 -19.14 -5.53
CA PHE A 25 9.59 -18.88 -5.32
C PHE A 25 9.03 -19.66 -4.14
N THR A 26 8.22 -18.97 -3.33
CA THR A 26 7.40 -19.56 -2.28
C THR A 26 5.95 -19.63 -2.76
N PRO A 27 5.30 -20.82 -2.73
CA PRO A 27 3.87 -20.91 -3.03
C PRO A 27 3.05 -20.09 -2.03
N LEU A 28 2.11 -19.29 -2.52
CA LEU A 28 1.12 -18.56 -1.70
C LEU A 28 -0.21 -19.29 -1.62
N PHE A 29 -0.42 -20.31 -2.45
CA PHE A 29 -1.63 -21.12 -2.47
C PHE A 29 -1.28 -22.58 -2.70
N ASP A 30 -1.81 -23.46 -1.85
CA ASP A 30 -1.52 -24.89 -1.86
C ASP A 30 -2.47 -25.72 -2.76
N GLY A 31 -3.43 -25.03 -3.41
CA GLY A 31 -4.47 -25.67 -4.22
C GLY A 31 -5.60 -26.34 -3.40
N LYS A 32 -5.60 -26.23 -2.07
CA LYS A 32 -6.51 -26.98 -1.19
C LYS A 32 -7.23 -26.11 -0.15
N SER A 33 -6.57 -25.05 0.33
CA SER A 33 -7.10 -24.22 1.41
C SER A 33 -6.72 -22.74 1.21
N LEU A 34 -7.42 -21.84 1.92
CA LEU A 34 -7.09 -20.43 2.00
C LEU A 34 -6.06 -20.14 3.11
N ALA A 35 -5.31 -21.15 3.58
CA ALA A 35 -4.23 -20.93 4.54
C ALA A 35 -3.22 -19.91 4.00
N GLY A 36 -2.85 -18.93 4.84
CA GLY A 36 -2.00 -17.81 4.40
C GLY A 36 -2.74 -16.66 3.71
N TRP A 37 -4.08 -16.72 3.67
CA TRP A 37 -4.95 -15.68 3.15
C TRP A 37 -6.05 -15.33 4.15
N SER A 38 -6.57 -14.12 4.10
CA SER A 38 -7.74 -13.69 4.88
C SER A 38 -8.65 -12.81 4.06
N VAL A 39 -9.96 -13.03 4.17
CA VAL A 39 -10.96 -12.14 3.57
C VAL A 39 -11.01 -10.85 4.37
N ARG A 40 -11.03 -9.73 3.67
CA ARG A 40 -11.07 -8.40 4.25
C ARG A 40 -12.22 -7.59 3.64
N ASP A 41 -12.83 -6.74 4.46
CA ASP A 41 -13.93 -5.85 4.07
C ASP A 41 -15.18 -6.58 3.56
N GLY A 42 -15.34 -7.86 3.89
CA GLY A 42 -16.48 -8.66 3.46
C GLY A 42 -16.62 -10.01 4.19
N PRO A 43 -17.61 -10.80 3.83
CA PRO A 43 -17.89 -12.07 4.47
C PRO A 43 -16.86 -13.14 4.09
N GLU A 44 -16.52 -14.04 5.02
CA GLU A 44 -15.54 -15.11 4.82
C GLU A 44 -15.83 -15.98 3.59
N GLN A 45 -17.11 -16.23 3.30
CA GLN A 45 -17.54 -17.02 2.14
C GLN A 45 -17.38 -16.31 0.78
N ALA A 46 -16.91 -15.06 0.75
CA ALA A 46 -16.65 -14.34 -0.50
C ALA A 46 -15.60 -15.04 -1.38
N PHE A 47 -14.76 -15.87 -0.76
CA PHE A 47 -13.76 -16.67 -1.45
C PHE A 47 -13.80 -18.11 -0.93
N TYR A 48 -13.65 -19.07 -1.82
CA TYR A 48 -13.58 -20.48 -1.49
C TYR A 48 -12.62 -21.21 -2.45
N VAL A 49 -12.29 -22.45 -2.12
CA VAL A 49 -11.44 -23.28 -2.98
C VAL A 49 -12.29 -24.33 -3.70
N ASP A 50 -12.12 -24.42 -5.00
CA ASP A 50 -12.75 -25.44 -5.84
C ASP A 50 -11.80 -25.83 -6.97
N ASP A 51 -11.65 -27.13 -7.19
CA ASP A 51 -10.82 -27.72 -8.25
C ASP A 51 -9.42 -27.09 -8.36
N GLY A 52 -8.71 -27.00 -7.23
CA GLY A 52 -7.35 -26.48 -7.16
C GLY A 52 -7.20 -24.99 -7.42
N ALA A 53 -8.28 -24.22 -7.36
CA ALA A 53 -8.28 -22.78 -7.57
C ALA A 53 -9.02 -22.04 -6.45
N ILE A 54 -8.58 -20.83 -6.15
CA ILE A 54 -9.34 -19.85 -5.36
C ILE A 54 -10.44 -19.28 -6.27
N VAL A 55 -11.67 -19.31 -5.80
CA VAL A 55 -12.86 -18.85 -6.53
C VAL A 55 -13.48 -17.66 -5.82
N VAL A 56 -13.81 -16.61 -6.56
CA VAL A 56 -14.63 -15.50 -6.09
C VAL A 56 -16.10 -15.91 -6.16
N HIS A 57 -16.82 -15.79 -5.06
CA HIS A 57 -18.26 -16.10 -4.99
C HIS A 57 -19.09 -14.98 -5.61
N GLU A 58 -19.98 -15.34 -6.54
CA GLU A 58 -20.77 -14.37 -7.33
C GLU A 58 -21.76 -13.51 -6.51
N SER A 59 -22.08 -13.93 -5.27
CA SER A 59 -23.14 -13.29 -4.47
C SER A 59 -22.74 -13.06 -3.01
N ALA A 60 -21.45 -13.16 -2.68
CA ALA A 60 -20.99 -13.18 -1.29
C ALA A 60 -20.77 -11.82 -0.64
N GLY A 61 -21.04 -10.76 -1.32
CA GLY A 61 -20.84 -9.41 -0.82
C GLY A 61 -19.93 -8.58 -1.71
N TYR A 62 -19.96 -7.27 -1.53
CA TYR A 62 -19.37 -6.34 -2.43
C TYR A 62 -19.11 -4.99 -1.74
N PRO A 63 -17.98 -4.35 -2.05
CA PRO A 63 -16.71 -4.92 -2.51
C PRO A 63 -15.93 -5.54 -1.35
N CYS A 64 -15.12 -6.56 -1.62
CA CYS A 64 -14.19 -7.15 -0.65
C CYS A 64 -12.94 -7.69 -1.34
N TRP A 65 -12.00 -8.22 -0.57
CA TRP A 65 -10.76 -8.75 -1.14
C TRP A 65 -10.15 -9.84 -0.26
N LEU A 66 -9.36 -10.69 -0.89
CA LEU A 66 -8.58 -11.72 -0.22
C LEU A 66 -7.14 -11.23 -0.12
N GLY A 67 -6.66 -10.98 1.09
CA GLY A 67 -5.32 -10.47 1.36
C GLY A 67 -4.37 -11.56 1.85
N SER A 68 -3.10 -11.49 1.43
CA SER A 68 -2.02 -12.34 1.94
C SER A 68 -1.83 -12.17 3.46
N ALA A 69 -1.27 -13.21 4.13
CA ALA A 69 -1.03 -13.16 5.57
C ALA A 69 0.04 -12.14 5.99
N ARG A 70 0.95 -11.78 5.10
CA ARG A 70 2.02 -10.82 5.38
C ARG A 70 2.20 -9.81 4.26
N GLN A 71 2.87 -8.72 4.57
CA GLN A 71 3.21 -7.66 3.65
C GLN A 71 4.47 -7.99 2.85
N TYR A 72 4.57 -7.41 1.66
CA TYR A 72 5.70 -7.50 0.74
C TYR A 72 6.14 -6.11 0.32
N GLU A 73 7.44 -5.90 0.14
CA GLU A 73 8.02 -4.64 -0.38
C GLU A 73 8.41 -4.80 -1.84
N ASN A 74 9.50 -5.50 -2.12
CA ASN A 74 9.95 -5.82 -3.47
C ASN A 74 9.75 -7.31 -3.73
N PHE A 75 9.23 -7.64 -4.90
CA PHE A 75 8.84 -9.02 -5.20
C PHE A 75 8.70 -9.29 -6.70
N ASP A 76 8.72 -10.57 -7.06
CA ASP A 76 8.22 -11.15 -8.31
C ASP A 76 7.01 -12.04 -7.94
N PHE A 77 5.80 -11.58 -8.25
CA PHE A 77 4.54 -12.27 -7.97
C PHE A 77 3.96 -12.82 -9.25
N ARG A 78 3.67 -14.12 -9.26
CA ARG A 78 3.17 -14.84 -10.43
C ARG A 78 1.93 -15.65 -10.08
N GLY A 79 1.10 -15.86 -11.08
CA GLY A 79 -0.08 -16.71 -10.96
C GLY A 79 -0.84 -16.82 -12.26
N GLU A 80 -2.00 -17.45 -12.13
CA GLU A 80 -2.93 -17.61 -13.24
C GLU A 80 -4.34 -17.17 -12.79
N PHE A 81 -5.09 -16.63 -13.75
CA PHE A 81 -6.51 -16.34 -13.55
C PHE A 81 -7.35 -16.86 -14.69
N PHE A 82 -8.61 -17.16 -14.39
CA PHE A 82 -9.57 -17.71 -15.36
C PHE A 82 -10.88 -16.93 -15.27
N VAL A 83 -11.37 -16.49 -16.43
CA VAL A 83 -12.64 -15.79 -16.55
C VAL A 83 -13.60 -16.58 -17.43
N LYS A 84 -14.81 -16.83 -16.94
CA LYS A 84 -15.84 -17.57 -17.67
C LYS A 84 -16.76 -16.67 -18.49
N GLY A 85 -16.95 -15.47 -18.03
CA GLY A 85 -17.86 -14.48 -18.59
C GLY A 85 -17.33 -13.07 -18.51
N TRP A 86 -18.23 -12.09 -18.55
CA TRP A 86 -17.88 -10.73 -18.21
C TRP A 86 -17.37 -10.66 -16.75
N THR A 87 -16.26 -10.00 -16.55
CA THR A 87 -15.58 -9.98 -15.26
C THR A 87 -14.97 -8.61 -15.02
N ASN A 88 -15.06 -8.16 -13.78
CA ASN A 88 -14.30 -7.05 -13.24
C ASN A 88 -13.71 -7.48 -11.89
N SER A 89 -12.40 -7.39 -11.76
CA SER A 89 -11.62 -7.81 -10.60
C SER A 89 -10.24 -7.13 -10.66
N GLY A 90 -9.32 -7.54 -9.83
CA GLY A 90 -7.96 -7.02 -9.85
C GLY A 90 -7.02 -7.74 -8.91
N ILE A 91 -5.74 -7.49 -9.12
CA ILE A 91 -4.67 -7.93 -8.24
C ILE A 91 -4.14 -6.69 -7.53
N TYR A 92 -4.30 -6.65 -6.20
CA TYR A 92 -3.72 -5.59 -5.38
C TYR A 92 -2.26 -5.88 -5.06
N ILE A 93 -1.44 -4.85 -5.15
CA ILE A 93 -0.06 -4.84 -4.68
C ILE A 93 0.13 -3.67 -3.71
N HIS A 94 0.90 -3.89 -2.64
CA HIS A 94 1.08 -2.94 -1.54
C HIS A 94 -0.25 -2.45 -0.94
N ALA A 95 -1.28 -3.30 -0.94
CA ALA A 95 -2.56 -2.95 -0.31
C ALA A 95 -2.36 -2.66 1.18
N PRO A 96 -3.00 -1.61 1.73
CA PRO A 96 -2.93 -1.28 3.15
C PRO A 96 -3.68 -2.30 4.00
N GLU A 97 -3.40 -2.31 5.30
CA GLU A 97 -4.21 -3.06 6.26
C GLU A 97 -5.62 -2.46 6.41
N HIS A 98 -5.70 -1.14 6.35
CA HIS A 98 -6.93 -0.36 6.40
C HIS A 98 -6.89 0.72 5.34
N GLY A 99 -8.05 1.10 4.82
CA GLY A 99 -8.16 2.18 3.85
C GLY A 99 -8.33 1.67 2.42
N ARG A 100 -8.11 2.54 1.46
CA ARG A 100 -8.46 2.31 0.04
C ARG A 100 -7.32 1.61 -0.70
N ASN A 101 -7.48 0.31 -0.96
CA ASN A 101 -6.43 -0.56 -1.49
C ASN A 101 -5.69 -0.01 -2.73
N MET A 102 -6.43 0.35 -3.77
CA MET A 102 -5.84 0.83 -5.03
C MET A 102 -5.34 2.28 -4.98
N TRP A 103 -5.67 3.04 -3.94
CA TRP A 103 -5.24 4.42 -3.77
C TRP A 103 -4.07 4.57 -2.81
N CYS A 104 -3.96 3.68 -1.83
CA CYS A 104 -2.77 3.58 -0.96
C CYS A 104 -1.68 2.73 -1.60
N GLY A 105 -2.04 1.52 -2.06
CA GLY A 105 -1.24 0.65 -2.91
C GLY A 105 -1.55 0.85 -4.39
N MET A 106 -1.51 -0.22 -5.16
CA MET A 106 -1.84 -0.22 -6.59
C MET A 106 -2.71 -1.42 -6.93
N LYS A 107 -3.46 -1.33 -8.05
CA LYS A 107 -4.25 -2.43 -8.59
C LYS A 107 -3.85 -2.69 -10.04
N ILE A 108 -3.51 -3.92 -10.34
CA ILE A 108 -3.44 -4.40 -11.73
C ILE A 108 -4.84 -4.91 -12.08
N ASN A 109 -5.49 -4.23 -13.02
CA ASN A 109 -6.89 -4.47 -13.33
C ASN A 109 -7.09 -5.79 -14.07
N ILE A 110 -8.11 -6.54 -13.70
CA ILE A 110 -8.62 -7.68 -14.46
C ILE A 110 -10.02 -7.31 -14.94
N PHE A 111 -10.09 -6.96 -16.21
CA PHE A 111 -11.32 -6.59 -16.86
C PHE A 111 -11.38 -7.30 -18.21
N HIS A 112 -12.45 -8.03 -18.49
CA HIS A 112 -12.56 -8.81 -19.72
C HIS A 112 -13.73 -8.32 -20.56
N GLN A 113 -13.40 -7.51 -21.54
CA GLN A 113 -14.31 -7.05 -22.59
C GLN A 113 -13.71 -7.39 -23.95
N ALA A 114 -14.52 -7.81 -24.90
CA ALA A 114 -14.06 -8.09 -26.26
C ALA A 114 -13.55 -6.80 -26.94
N ASP A 115 -12.50 -6.94 -27.75
CA ASP A 115 -11.91 -5.85 -28.57
C ASP A 115 -11.51 -4.60 -27.77
N GLU A 116 -11.12 -4.79 -26.51
CA GLU A 116 -10.72 -3.71 -25.63
C GLU A 116 -9.43 -3.05 -26.13
N LYS A 117 -9.45 -1.71 -26.17
CA LYS A 117 -8.25 -0.91 -26.45
C LYS A 117 -7.55 -0.52 -25.14
N PRO A 118 -6.21 -0.32 -25.16
CA PRO A 118 -5.51 0.20 -24.00
C PRO A 118 -6.10 1.52 -23.49
N ALA A 119 -6.53 1.50 -22.22
CA ALA A 119 -7.05 2.64 -21.47
C ALA A 119 -6.70 2.47 -19.98
N PRO A 120 -6.77 3.51 -19.15
CA PRO A 120 -6.53 3.39 -17.71
C PRO A 120 -7.44 2.40 -16.98
N GLU A 121 -8.61 2.06 -17.54
CA GLU A 121 -9.58 1.11 -17.00
C GLU A 121 -9.51 -0.28 -17.63
N SER A 122 -8.71 -0.47 -18.70
CA SER A 122 -8.66 -1.72 -19.44
C SER A 122 -7.95 -2.84 -18.67
N MET A 123 -8.06 -4.06 -19.22
CA MET A 123 -7.33 -5.22 -18.72
C MET A 123 -5.83 -4.94 -18.63
N GLY A 124 -5.24 -5.24 -17.46
CA GLY A 124 -3.82 -5.09 -17.20
C GLY A 124 -3.37 -3.66 -16.88
N SER A 125 -4.27 -2.66 -16.85
CA SER A 125 -3.91 -1.30 -16.44
C SER A 125 -3.42 -1.23 -14.99
N VAL A 126 -2.54 -0.28 -14.67
CA VAL A 126 -2.36 0.20 -13.29
C VAL A 126 -3.53 1.13 -12.98
N PHE A 127 -4.61 0.52 -12.53
CA PHE A 127 -5.95 1.13 -12.45
C PHE A 127 -6.05 2.25 -11.41
N PRO A 128 -6.69 3.35 -11.70
CA PRO A 128 -7.19 3.85 -12.98
C PRO A 128 -6.24 4.89 -13.61
N ILE A 129 -4.92 4.69 -13.52
CA ILE A 129 -3.89 5.72 -13.75
C ILE A 129 -3.16 5.51 -15.08
N VAL A 130 -2.62 4.27 -15.30
CA VAL A 130 -1.76 4.00 -16.45
C VAL A 130 -2.34 2.88 -17.30
N ALA A 131 -2.62 3.20 -18.57
CA ALA A 131 -3.01 2.21 -19.56
C ALA A 131 -1.87 1.21 -19.84
N PRO A 132 -2.14 -0.08 -20.09
CA PRO A 132 -1.13 -1.01 -20.55
C PRO A 132 -0.68 -0.64 -21.96
N ARG A 133 0.53 -1.06 -22.36
CA ARG A 133 1.01 -0.91 -23.74
C ARG A 133 0.11 -1.65 -24.74
N LYS A 134 -0.47 -2.75 -24.28
CA LYS A 134 -1.36 -3.61 -25.04
C LYS A 134 -2.28 -4.38 -24.10
N VAL A 135 -3.51 -4.59 -24.48
CA VAL A 135 -4.41 -5.56 -23.85
C VAL A 135 -4.05 -6.95 -24.39
N ASN A 136 -3.63 -7.84 -23.48
CA ASN A 136 -3.27 -9.21 -23.82
C ASN A 136 -3.98 -10.18 -22.87
N VAL A 137 -5.20 -10.58 -23.26
CA VAL A 137 -6.04 -11.53 -22.53
C VAL A 137 -6.53 -12.59 -23.48
N LYS A 138 -6.53 -13.85 -23.05
CA LYS A 138 -7.06 -14.98 -23.83
C LYS A 138 -8.59 -14.95 -23.83
N ASN A 139 -9.18 -15.78 -24.68
CA ASN A 139 -10.64 -15.92 -24.74
C ASN A 139 -11.23 -16.37 -23.39
N LYS A 140 -12.49 -16.04 -23.16
CA LYS A 140 -13.25 -16.56 -22.03
C LYS A 140 -13.21 -18.08 -22.03
N GLY A 141 -13.01 -18.68 -20.86
CA GLY A 141 -12.83 -20.12 -20.71
C GLY A 141 -11.39 -20.62 -20.82
N GLU A 142 -10.42 -19.73 -20.94
CA GLU A 142 -9.00 -20.07 -20.95
C GLU A 142 -8.27 -19.48 -19.73
N TRP A 143 -7.24 -20.19 -19.24
CA TRP A 143 -6.35 -19.70 -18.20
C TRP A 143 -5.37 -18.67 -18.77
N ASN A 144 -5.28 -17.52 -18.12
CA ASN A 144 -4.32 -16.47 -18.39
C ASN A 144 -3.21 -16.50 -17.34
N THR A 145 -1.98 -16.18 -17.71
CA THR A 145 -0.87 -16.00 -16.79
C THR A 145 -0.66 -14.52 -16.48
N PHE A 146 -0.20 -14.22 -15.27
CA PHE A 146 0.30 -12.91 -14.92
C PHE A 146 1.65 -13.02 -14.20
N ARG A 147 2.47 -11.99 -14.37
CA ARG A 147 3.69 -11.74 -13.62
C ARG A 147 3.75 -10.27 -13.29
N ILE A 148 3.97 -9.95 -12.01
CA ILE A 148 4.11 -8.58 -11.50
C ILE A 148 5.44 -8.54 -10.74
N VAL A 149 6.37 -7.72 -11.23
CA VAL A 149 7.64 -7.46 -10.55
C VAL A 149 7.63 -6.04 -10.02
N MET A 150 7.70 -5.92 -8.72
CA MET A 150 7.94 -4.67 -8.04
C MET A 150 9.36 -4.69 -7.47
N ASP A 151 10.22 -3.86 -8.01
CA ASP A 151 11.57 -3.60 -7.53
C ASP A 151 11.74 -2.08 -7.44
N TRP A 152 11.12 -1.50 -6.40
CA TRP A 152 10.92 -0.06 -6.29
C TRP A 152 12.14 0.76 -6.73
N PRO A 153 11.98 1.79 -7.58
CA PRO A 153 10.71 2.33 -8.07
C PRO A 153 10.17 1.67 -9.35
N ARG A 154 10.77 0.60 -9.85
CA ARG A 154 10.39 -0.04 -11.10
C ARG A 154 9.25 -1.04 -10.91
N LEU A 155 8.15 -0.82 -11.63
CA LEU A 155 7.03 -1.76 -11.76
C LEU A 155 7.01 -2.34 -13.16
N GLN A 156 7.07 -3.66 -13.26
CA GLN A 156 6.95 -4.40 -14.51
C GLN A 156 5.80 -5.40 -14.42
N VAL A 157 4.97 -5.47 -15.47
CA VAL A 157 3.83 -6.38 -15.52
C VAL A 157 3.80 -7.10 -16.85
N TRP A 158 3.57 -8.41 -16.80
CA TRP A 158 3.33 -9.28 -17.96
C TRP A 158 1.95 -9.90 -17.86
N SER A 159 1.30 -10.04 -19.02
CA SER A 159 0.07 -10.79 -19.22
C SER A 159 0.30 -11.78 -20.37
N ASN A 160 0.08 -13.09 -20.12
CA ASN A 160 0.32 -14.15 -21.10
C ASN A 160 1.72 -14.03 -21.77
N ASP A 161 2.77 -13.89 -20.93
CA ASP A 161 4.18 -13.79 -21.32
C ASP A 161 4.56 -12.51 -22.11
N GLU A 162 3.63 -11.62 -22.38
CA GLU A 162 3.88 -10.32 -23.01
C GLU A 162 4.00 -9.21 -21.95
N GLN A 163 5.08 -8.45 -21.99
CA GLN A 163 5.28 -7.32 -21.08
C GLN A 163 4.38 -6.14 -21.45
N ILE A 164 3.43 -5.83 -20.60
CA ILE A 164 2.45 -4.77 -20.79
C ILE A 164 2.78 -3.48 -20.03
N HIS A 165 3.61 -3.55 -18.98
CA HIS A 165 4.16 -2.38 -18.29
C HIS A 165 5.65 -2.53 -17.99
N ASP A 166 6.34 -1.41 -18.04
CA ASP A 166 7.68 -1.18 -17.52
C ASP A 166 7.75 0.30 -17.12
N LEU A 167 7.49 0.57 -15.85
CA LEU A 167 7.28 1.91 -15.32
C LEU A 167 8.26 2.22 -14.20
N ASP A 168 8.76 3.44 -14.17
CA ASP A 168 9.26 4.06 -12.95
C ASP A 168 8.10 4.78 -12.26
N VAL A 169 7.59 4.21 -11.16
CA VAL A 169 6.40 4.73 -10.47
C VAL A 169 6.64 6.08 -9.81
N GLU A 170 7.89 6.48 -9.54
CA GLU A 170 8.21 7.80 -9.00
C GLU A 170 8.07 8.91 -10.06
N THR A 171 8.11 8.57 -11.35
CA THR A 171 7.88 9.53 -12.43
C THR A 171 6.42 9.76 -12.74
N VAL A 172 5.53 8.92 -12.23
CA VAL A 172 4.07 9.06 -12.40
C VAL A 172 3.50 9.79 -11.19
N PRO A 173 2.99 11.02 -11.31
CA PRO A 173 2.56 11.84 -10.16
C PRO A 173 1.61 11.12 -9.19
N ASP A 174 0.62 10.40 -9.72
CA ASP A 174 -0.38 9.70 -8.91
C ASP A 174 0.13 8.39 -8.28
N LEU A 175 1.30 7.89 -8.66
CA LEU A 175 1.90 6.66 -8.13
C LEU A 175 3.07 6.90 -7.19
N ARG A 176 3.80 8.02 -7.32
CA ARG A 176 5.07 8.28 -6.61
C ARG A 176 5.01 8.14 -5.09
N HIS A 177 3.88 8.45 -4.50
CA HIS A 177 3.67 8.42 -3.05
C HIS A 177 2.78 7.28 -2.58
N ARG A 178 2.60 6.24 -3.42
CA ARG A 178 1.91 5.01 -3.00
C ARG A 178 2.73 4.25 -1.96
N PHE A 179 2.09 3.37 -1.23
CA PHE A 179 2.77 2.52 -0.26
C PHE A 179 3.89 1.73 -0.93
N ARG A 180 5.05 1.66 -0.25
CA ARG A 180 6.22 0.90 -0.72
C ARG A 180 6.24 -0.52 -0.23
N SER A 181 5.35 -0.88 0.68
CA SER A 181 5.10 -2.22 1.14
C SER A 181 3.64 -2.36 1.56
N GLY A 182 3.11 -3.57 1.44
CA GLY A 182 1.74 -3.88 1.80
C GLY A 182 1.38 -5.29 1.38
N TYR A 183 0.12 -5.61 1.49
CA TYR A 183 -0.40 -6.94 1.17
C TYR A 183 -0.54 -7.14 -0.33
N LEU A 184 -0.35 -8.39 -0.77
CA LEU A 184 -0.82 -8.87 -2.06
C LEU A 184 -2.30 -9.25 -1.90
N GLY A 185 -3.13 -8.95 -2.90
CA GLY A 185 -4.56 -9.18 -2.76
C GLY A 185 -5.27 -9.53 -4.05
N LEU A 186 -6.39 -10.23 -3.92
CA LEU A 186 -7.29 -10.57 -5.00
C LEU A 186 -8.63 -9.88 -4.75
N GLU A 187 -9.08 -9.05 -5.70
CA GLU A 187 -10.31 -8.27 -5.57
C GLU A 187 -11.55 -9.13 -5.85
N SER A 188 -12.60 -8.93 -5.06
CA SER A 188 -13.95 -9.39 -5.35
C SER A 188 -14.86 -8.20 -5.61
N LEU A 189 -15.45 -8.15 -6.79
CA LEU A 189 -16.58 -7.29 -7.15
C LEU A 189 -17.82 -8.14 -7.46
N SER A 190 -17.90 -9.32 -6.86
CA SER A 190 -18.99 -10.31 -7.05
C SER A 190 -19.13 -10.79 -8.50
N TYR A 191 -18.03 -10.85 -9.24
CA TYR A 191 -17.97 -11.48 -10.55
C TYR A 191 -17.16 -12.78 -10.49
N PRO A 192 -17.58 -13.83 -11.21
CA PRO A 192 -16.91 -15.12 -11.16
C PRO A 192 -15.52 -15.02 -11.80
N ILE A 193 -14.52 -15.22 -11.00
CA ILE A 193 -13.12 -15.35 -11.42
C ILE A 193 -12.44 -16.41 -10.56
N ARG A 194 -11.46 -17.10 -11.13
CA ARG A 194 -10.66 -18.12 -10.45
C ARG A 194 -9.19 -17.76 -10.51
N PHE A 195 -8.44 -18.10 -9.46
CA PHE A 195 -6.98 -17.89 -9.37
C PHE A 195 -6.29 -19.18 -8.94
N ARG A 196 -5.13 -19.48 -9.51
CA ARG A 196 -4.29 -20.62 -9.11
C ARG A 196 -2.81 -20.35 -9.34
N ASN A 197 -1.95 -21.28 -8.94
CA ASN A 197 -0.49 -21.21 -9.13
C ASN A 197 0.13 -19.90 -8.61
N LEU A 198 -0.47 -19.36 -7.51
CA LEU A 198 0.01 -18.13 -6.89
C LEU A 198 1.32 -18.39 -6.15
N ARG A 199 2.38 -17.68 -6.51
CA ARG A 199 3.70 -17.81 -5.92
C ARG A 199 4.45 -16.49 -5.95
N VAL A 200 5.30 -16.26 -4.96
CA VAL A 200 6.06 -15.03 -4.81
C VAL A 200 7.53 -15.33 -4.54
N ARG A 201 8.41 -14.54 -5.13
CA ARG A 201 9.82 -14.45 -4.77
C ARG A 201 10.09 -13.05 -4.28
N GLU A 202 10.56 -12.93 -3.04
CA GLU A 202 10.95 -11.64 -2.50
C GLU A 202 12.26 -11.16 -3.11
N LEU A 203 12.33 -9.87 -3.37
CA LEU A 203 13.52 -9.18 -3.83
C LEU A 203 14.10 -8.33 -2.69
N PRO A 204 15.40 -8.04 -2.69
CA PRO A 204 16.02 -7.26 -1.62
C PRO A 204 15.37 -5.88 -1.44
N SER A 205 15.20 -5.46 -0.19
CA SER A 205 14.81 -4.09 0.12
C SER A 205 15.94 -3.13 -0.27
N LYS A 206 15.58 -1.99 -0.87
CA LYS A 206 16.51 -0.90 -1.24
C LYS A 206 16.42 0.28 -0.29
N VAL A 207 15.48 0.25 0.65
CA VAL A 207 15.19 1.37 1.53
C VAL A 207 14.99 0.86 2.95
N ALA A 208 15.75 1.42 3.89
CA ALA A 208 15.59 1.13 5.29
C ALA A 208 14.48 2.00 5.91
N TRP A 209 13.39 1.37 6.33
CA TRP A 209 12.43 1.96 7.23
C TRP A 209 12.84 1.71 8.68
N THR A 210 12.75 2.75 9.52
CA THR A 210 12.91 2.66 10.96
C THR A 210 11.52 2.64 11.61
N ALA A 211 11.22 1.61 12.37
CA ALA A 211 10.01 1.58 13.19
C ALA A 211 10.17 2.57 14.37
N LEU A 212 9.29 3.54 14.45
CA LEU A 212 9.16 4.43 15.60
C LEU A 212 8.21 3.84 16.66
N TYR A 213 7.19 3.09 16.21
CA TYR A 213 6.35 2.30 17.09
C TYR A 213 5.75 1.10 16.32
N GLU A 214 6.05 -0.10 16.79
CA GLU A 214 5.53 -1.37 16.29
C GLU A 214 5.14 -2.30 17.45
N THR A 215 5.84 -2.18 18.57
CA THR A 215 5.64 -2.98 19.78
C THR A 215 5.64 -2.08 21.03
N PRO A 216 5.12 -2.54 22.19
CA PRO A 216 5.12 -1.74 23.42
C PRO A 216 6.52 -1.30 23.87
N ALA A 217 7.57 -2.04 23.52
CA ALA A 217 8.95 -1.66 23.83
C ALA A 217 9.38 -0.38 23.14
N ASP A 218 8.80 -0.07 22.00
CA ASP A 218 9.13 1.11 21.20
C ASP A 218 8.66 2.42 21.86
N ILE A 219 7.82 2.35 22.90
CA ILE A 219 7.43 3.53 23.68
C ILE A 219 8.66 4.25 24.28
N ALA A 220 9.74 3.52 24.52
CA ALA A 220 11.02 4.08 25.00
C ALA A 220 11.72 4.99 23.96
N LYS A 221 11.28 4.98 22.70
CA LYS A 221 11.74 5.91 21.66
C LYS A 221 11.08 7.30 21.75
N TRP A 222 10.14 7.47 22.68
CA TRP A 222 9.33 8.67 22.86
C TRP A 222 9.48 9.23 24.26
N HIS A 223 9.34 10.53 24.42
CA HIS A 223 9.30 11.21 25.70
C HIS A 223 8.29 12.37 25.67
N VAL A 224 7.85 12.84 26.83
CA VAL A 224 7.01 14.03 26.94
C VAL A 224 7.84 15.27 26.64
N SER A 225 7.44 16.04 25.63
CA SER A 225 8.08 17.31 25.25
C SER A 225 7.37 18.53 25.81
N ASP A 226 6.07 18.45 26.03
CA ASP A 226 5.26 19.51 26.64
C ASP A 226 4.00 18.97 27.31
N GLY A 227 3.50 19.69 28.32
CA GLY A 227 2.26 19.37 29.02
C GLY A 227 2.32 18.10 29.85
N LYS A 228 1.18 17.43 29.94
CA LYS A 228 1.01 16.16 30.68
C LYS A 228 0.12 15.19 29.87
N PRO A 229 0.53 14.80 28.66
CA PRO A 229 -0.24 13.85 27.91
C PRO A 229 -0.21 12.49 28.58
N VAL A 230 -1.27 11.72 28.41
CA VAL A 230 -1.26 10.29 28.65
C VAL A 230 -0.77 9.62 27.35
N TYR A 231 0.24 8.75 27.43
CA TYR A 231 0.64 7.92 26.31
C TYR A 231 1.08 6.55 26.80
N GLN A 232 0.68 5.52 26.07
CA GLN A 232 0.95 4.13 26.45
C GLN A 232 0.97 3.21 25.26
N GLY A 233 1.75 2.14 25.36
CA GLY A 233 1.79 1.06 24.39
C GLY A 233 0.76 -0.02 24.72
N LEU A 234 -0.24 -0.19 23.86
CA LEU A 234 -1.28 -1.22 23.97
C LEU A 234 -1.08 -2.28 22.86
N GLY A 235 -0.12 -3.17 23.05
CA GLY A 235 0.30 -4.09 21.99
C GLY A 235 0.86 -3.35 20.79
N ALA A 236 0.33 -3.59 19.60
CA ALA A 236 0.73 -2.92 18.37
C ALA A 236 0.18 -1.47 18.24
N VAL A 237 -0.56 -0.99 19.22
CA VAL A 237 -1.20 0.34 19.22
C VAL A 237 -0.54 1.25 20.27
N MET A 238 -0.13 2.44 19.85
CA MET A 238 0.20 3.53 20.77
C MET A 238 -1.02 4.41 20.96
N HIS A 239 -1.45 4.56 22.19
CA HIS A 239 -2.58 5.39 22.58
C HIS A 239 -2.10 6.71 23.18
N THR A 240 -2.68 7.83 22.77
CA THR A 240 -2.44 9.16 23.35
C THR A 240 -3.75 9.82 23.75
N ASP A 241 -3.74 10.56 24.86
CA ASP A 241 -4.91 11.32 25.38
C ASP A 241 -4.42 12.48 26.27
N GLY A 242 -5.33 13.34 26.70
CA GLY A 242 -5.04 14.43 27.60
C GLY A 242 -4.57 15.70 26.90
N LEU A 243 -3.67 16.47 27.54
CA LEU A 243 -3.18 17.75 27.04
C LEU A 243 -1.65 17.78 27.06
N GLY A 244 -1.03 17.79 25.90
CA GLY A 244 0.42 17.89 25.76
C GLY A 244 0.96 17.21 24.52
N HIS A 245 2.28 17.00 24.49
CA HIS A 245 3.00 16.50 23.36
C HIS A 245 3.98 15.41 23.77
N ILE A 246 4.11 14.41 22.93
CA ILE A 246 5.21 13.43 22.99
C ILE A 246 6.09 13.59 21.74
N ALA A 247 7.38 13.44 21.91
CA ALA A 247 8.37 13.60 20.86
C ALA A 247 9.25 12.37 20.69
N THR A 248 9.70 12.10 19.48
CA THR A 248 10.74 11.10 19.24
C THR A 248 12.07 11.52 19.86
N ASN A 249 12.86 10.54 20.34
CA ASN A 249 14.23 10.81 20.81
C ASN A 249 15.18 11.15 19.66
N GLU A 250 14.86 10.70 18.44
CA GLU A 250 15.60 11.01 17.22
C GLU A 250 15.08 12.28 16.54
N MET A 251 15.98 12.95 15.82
CA MET A 251 15.69 14.15 15.03
C MET A 251 15.67 13.83 13.54
N PHE A 252 14.77 14.48 12.80
CA PHE A 252 14.57 14.29 11.36
C PHE A 252 14.53 15.64 10.66
N ARG A 253 15.22 15.75 9.51
CA ARG A 253 15.17 16.91 8.63
C ARG A 253 14.30 16.63 7.41
N ASP A 254 14.74 15.69 6.59
CA ASP A 254 14.09 15.24 5.37
C ASP A 254 13.69 13.76 5.57
N PHE A 255 12.41 13.46 5.45
CA PHE A 255 11.89 12.15 5.79
C PHE A 255 10.54 11.86 5.13
N GLU A 256 10.22 10.59 5.06
CA GLU A 256 8.85 10.09 4.89
C GLU A 256 8.38 9.43 6.18
N LEU A 257 7.17 9.75 6.61
CA LEU A 257 6.48 9.13 7.75
C LEU A 257 5.24 8.40 7.25
N GLN A 258 5.04 7.19 7.74
CA GLN A 258 3.86 6.40 7.44
C GLN A 258 3.35 5.76 8.72
N MET A 259 2.03 5.80 8.91
CA MET A 259 1.35 5.18 10.04
C MET A 259 -0.13 4.98 9.75
N TYR A 260 -0.80 4.23 10.59
CA TYR A 260 -2.26 4.25 10.67
C TYR A 260 -2.69 5.06 11.87
N VAL A 261 -3.77 5.82 11.71
CA VAL A 261 -4.35 6.68 12.73
C VAL A 261 -5.81 6.27 12.94
N ARG A 262 -6.24 6.31 14.19
CA ARG A 262 -7.63 6.20 14.62
C ARG A 262 -7.86 7.19 15.77
N HIS A 263 -8.96 7.88 15.78
CA HIS A 263 -9.21 8.92 16.78
C HIS A 263 -10.66 8.94 17.26
N ALA A 264 -10.87 9.51 18.44
CA ALA A 264 -12.20 9.76 18.97
C ALA A 264 -12.97 10.76 18.09
N TRP A 265 -14.27 10.71 18.18
CA TRP A 265 -15.14 11.70 17.52
C TRP A 265 -14.85 13.12 18.00
N HIS A 266 -14.90 14.11 17.09
CA HIS A 266 -14.53 15.51 17.31
C HIS A 266 -13.11 15.70 17.88
N HIS A 267 -12.20 14.87 17.40
CA HIS A 267 -10.80 14.93 17.76
C HIS A 267 -10.12 16.23 17.32
N ASN A 268 -9.17 16.67 18.13
CA ASN A 268 -8.18 17.69 17.77
C ASN A 268 -6.80 17.24 18.25
N GLY A 269 -5.80 17.40 17.40
CA GLY A 269 -4.41 17.03 17.63
C GLY A 269 -3.56 17.34 16.43
N GLY A 270 -2.32 16.86 16.42
CA GLY A 270 -1.40 17.15 15.32
C GLY A 270 -0.18 16.24 15.27
N VAL A 271 0.46 16.26 14.11
CA VAL A 271 1.77 15.67 13.85
C VAL A 271 2.74 16.81 13.56
N MET A 272 3.61 17.11 14.51
CA MET A 272 4.57 18.20 14.37
C MET A 272 5.91 17.70 13.81
N PHE A 273 6.59 18.55 13.08
CA PHE A 273 7.90 18.25 12.50
C PHE A 273 8.78 19.50 12.46
N ARG A 274 10.10 19.28 12.35
CA ARG A 274 11.12 20.33 12.44
C ARG A 274 10.89 21.24 13.63
N THR A 275 10.57 20.62 14.76
CA THR A 275 10.24 21.30 16.01
C THR A 275 11.49 21.49 16.86
N GLU A 276 11.38 22.39 17.86
CA GLU A 276 12.41 22.56 18.91
C GLU A 276 12.26 21.52 20.05
N GLY A 277 11.32 20.57 19.96
CA GLY A 277 11.05 19.61 21.03
C GLY A 277 10.42 20.25 22.27
N LYS A 278 9.60 21.28 22.09
CA LYS A 278 8.94 22.06 23.18
C LYS A 278 7.43 22.17 22.99
N GLY A 279 6.86 21.27 22.19
CA GLY A 279 5.45 21.34 21.81
C GLY A 279 5.08 22.67 21.17
N SER A 280 3.90 23.17 21.43
CA SER A 280 3.40 24.44 20.88
C SER A 280 4.16 25.68 21.30
N ARG A 281 5.07 25.60 22.29
CA ARG A 281 5.88 26.74 22.75
C ARG A 281 7.11 27.01 21.91
N GLY A 282 7.58 26.02 21.16
CA GLY A 282 8.72 26.14 20.28
C GLY A 282 8.32 26.42 18.83
N ARG A 283 9.30 26.77 17.99
CA ARG A 283 9.06 26.84 16.56
C ARG A 283 8.83 25.44 16.02
N HIS A 284 7.78 25.26 15.22
CA HIS A 284 7.40 24.00 14.63
C HIS A 284 6.55 24.22 13.38
N TYR A 285 6.41 23.14 12.60
CA TYR A 285 5.30 22.95 11.66
C TYR A 285 4.39 21.85 12.20
N GLU A 286 3.10 21.96 11.91
CA GLU A 286 2.12 21.00 12.37
C GLU A 286 1.21 20.57 11.22
N ILE A 287 1.10 19.26 11.01
CA ILE A 287 0.02 18.68 10.22
C ILE A 287 -1.16 18.44 11.16
N GLN A 288 -2.21 19.20 10.94
CA GLN A 288 -3.41 19.16 11.78
C GLN A 288 -4.12 17.81 11.70
N LEU A 289 -4.59 17.31 12.81
CA LEU A 289 -5.52 16.20 12.95
C LEU A 289 -6.80 16.71 13.61
N HIS A 290 -7.74 17.24 12.81
CA HIS A 290 -8.98 17.83 13.29
C HIS A 290 -10.14 17.39 12.41
N ASP A 291 -10.98 16.49 12.90
CA ASP A 291 -12.02 15.78 12.14
C ASP A 291 -13.35 16.56 12.00
N VAL A 292 -13.29 17.88 12.07
CA VAL A 292 -14.46 18.74 11.86
C VAL A 292 -14.41 19.33 10.46
N GLU A 293 -15.36 18.97 9.60
CA GLU A 293 -15.41 19.40 8.20
C GLU A 293 -15.39 20.90 8.01
N GLY A 294 -16.07 21.65 8.90
CA GLY A 294 -16.11 23.11 8.91
C GLY A 294 -14.88 23.77 9.52
N ALA A 295 -13.88 23.02 10.02
CA ALA A 295 -12.68 23.57 10.60
C ALA A 295 -11.91 24.44 9.59
N HIS A 296 -11.33 25.54 10.06
CA HIS A 296 -10.51 26.40 9.19
C HIS A 296 -9.28 25.68 8.67
N PHE A 297 -8.66 24.82 9.49
CA PHE A 297 -7.60 23.90 9.14
C PHE A 297 -8.04 22.46 9.49
N PRO A 298 -8.73 21.75 8.59
CA PRO A 298 -9.11 20.36 8.85
C PRO A 298 -7.90 19.41 8.79
N THR A 299 -8.12 18.17 9.17
CA THR A 299 -7.11 17.08 9.11
C THR A 299 -6.34 17.07 7.80
N GLY A 300 -5.00 17.04 7.89
CA GLY A 300 -4.07 17.10 6.76
C GLY A 300 -3.61 18.50 6.37
N SER A 301 -4.17 19.57 6.95
CA SER A 301 -3.69 20.94 6.73
C SER A 301 -2.32 21.16 7.37
N LEU A 302 -1.50 22.01 6.79
CA LEU A 302 -0.37 22.63 7.45
C LEU A 302 -0.90 23.78 8.30
N TYR A 303 -1.05 23.53 9.59
CA TYR A 303 -1.75 24.42 10.52
C TYR A 303 -1.25 25.86 10.46
N SER A 304 -2.18 26.81 10.44
CA SER A 304 -1.94 28.25 10.36
C SER A 304 -1.21 28.74 9.10
N ILE A 305 -0.83 27.86 8.16
CA ILE A 305 -0.05 28.22 6.96
C ILE A 305 -0.80 27.87 5.67
N HIS A 306 -1.24 26.62 5.51
CA HIS A 306 -1.86 26.16 4.28
C HIS A 306 -2.99 25.16 4.55
N ARG A 307 -4.19 25.52 4.16
CA ARG A 307 -5.37 24.67 4.32
C ARG A 307 -5.32 23.50 3.32
N GLY A 308 -5.44 22.29 3.86
CA GLY A 308 -5.65 21.08 3.05
C GLY A 308 -7.12 20.90 2.66
N SER A 309 -7.36 19.99 1.70
CA SER A 309 -8.69 19.47 1.43
C SER A 309 -9.13 18.55 2.58
N TYR A 310 -10.43 18.56 2.89
CA TYR A 310 -10.94 17.66 3.94
C TYR A 310 -10.88 16.20 3.45
N PRO A 311 -10.19 15.31 4.17
CA PRO A 311 -10.08 13.92 3.76
C PRO A 311 -11.36 13.13 4.06
N ARG A 312 -11.56 12.03 3.34
CA ARG A 312 -12.63 11.07 3.62
C ARG A 312 -12.18 10.11 4.73
N ILE A 313 -12.37 10.51 5.97
CA ILE A 313 -12.09 9.72 7.17
C ILE A 313 -13.33 9.65 8.05
N GLU A 314 -13.37 8.62 8.89
CA GLU A 314 -14.43 8.42 9.88
C GLU A 314 -13.79 8.29 11.26
N ALA A 315 -14.42 8.90 12.27
CA ALA A 315 -14.02 8.73 13.66
C ALA A 315 -14.08 7.24 14.05
N GLU A 316 -13.19 6.80 14.93
CA GLU A 316 -13.08 5.43 15.44
C GLU A 316 -12.77 4.36 14.38
N LYS A 317 -12.49 4.76 13.14
CA LYS A 317 -11.98 3.88 12.08
C LYS A 317 -10.49 4.13 11.83
N TRP A 318 -9.77 3.07 11.52
CA TRP A 318 -8.38 3.17 11.11
C TRP A 318 -8.26 3.71 9.69
N TRP A 319 -7.36 4.67 9.47
CA TRP A 319 -7.01 5.18 8.16
C TRP A 319 -5.50 5.43 8.04
N PRO A 320 -4.91 5.22 6.85
CA PRO A 320 -3.50 5.43 6.61
C PRO A 320 -3.18 6.92 6.48
N PHE A 321 -2.13 7.31 7.19
CA PHE A 321 -1.51 8.62 7.13
C PHE A 321 -0.11 8.49 6.52
N GLN A 322 0.21 9.32 5.55
CA GLN A 322 1.53 9.47 4.98
C GLN A 322 1.89 10.94 4.89
N MET A 323 3.12 11.28 5.23
CA MET A 323 3.68 12.59 4.94
C MET A 323 5.12 12.46 4.43
N TRP A 324 5.53 13.40 3.63
CA TRP A 324 6.92 13.59 3.25
C TRP A 324 7.34 15.02 3.51
N VAL A 325 8.60 15.17 3.91
CA VAL A 325 9.27 16.46 4.10
C VAL A 325 10.60 16.38 3.39
N LYS A 326 10.85 17.27 2.44
CA LYS A 326 12.11 17.34 1.71
C LYS A 326 12.47 18.78 1.38
N ASP A 327 13.63 19.24 1.83
CA ASP A 327 14.06 20.62 1.67
C ASP A 327 12.97 21.62 2.11
N ARG A 328 12.48 22.44 1.18
CA ARG A 328 11.42 23.43 1.44
C ARG A 328 9.99 22.91 1.21
N ALA A 329 9.85 21.65 0.84
CA ALA A 329 8.56 21.07 0.48
C ALA A 329 8.08 20.03 1.52
N CYS A 330 6.78 19.95 1.69
CA CYS A 330 6.11 18.87 2.40
C CYS A 330 4.79 18.54 1.72
N GLY A 331 4.31 17.34 1.98
CA GLY A 331 3.00 16.92 1.52
C GLY A 331 2.41 15.84 2.41
N VAL A 332 1.09 15.73 2.37
CA VAL A 332 0.31 14.81 3.18
C VAL A 332 -0.67 14.04 2.31
N ARG A 333 -0.71 12.75 2.52
CA ARG A 333 -1.72 11.85 1.95
C ARG A 333 -2.50 11.18 3.08
N ILE A 334 -3.80 11.18 2.97
CA ILE A 334 -4.71 10.52 3.90
C ILE A 334 -5.61 9.60 3.11
N ASN A 335 -5.70 8.35 3.55
CA ASN A 335 -6.50 7.32 2.89
C ASN A 335 -6.24 7.21 1.38
N GLY A 336 -4.99 7.44 0.97
CA GLY A 336 -4.53 7.37 -0.42
C GLY A 336 -4.78 8.62 -1.27
N GLU A 337 -5.36 9.68 -0.71
CA GLU A 337 -5.56 10.96 -1.39
C GLU A 337 -4.53 12.00 -0.93
N THR A 338 -3.91 12.73 -1.86
CA THR A 338 -3.08 13.89 -1.52
C THR A 338 -4.02 15.02 -1.08
N VAL A 339 -3.93 15.39 0.19
CA VAL A 339 -4.80 16.42 0.79
C VAL A 339 -4.12 17.77 0.88
N MET A 340 -2.79 17.80 0.89
CA MET A 340 -2.00 19.01 0.98
C MET A 340 -0.60 18.82 0.40
N GLU A 341 -0.11 19.80 -0.33
CA GLU A 341 1.29 19.98 -0.71
C GLU A 341 1.69 21.45 -0.49
N TYR A 342 2.90 21.67 -0.01
CA TYR A 342 3.43 23.03 0.27
C TYR A 342 4.95 23.04 0.04
N ASP A 343 5.49 24.09 -0.59
CA ASP A 343 6.87 24.16 -1.07
C ASP A 343 7.67 25.38 -0.57
N ARG A 344 7.18 26.07 0.47
CA ARG A 344 7.76 27.31 0.99
C ARG A 344 8.13 27.24 2.47
N LEU A 345 8.47 26.05 2.98
CA LEU A 345 8.98 25.91 4.34
C LEU A 345 10.25 26.74 4.51
N ASP A 346 10.33 27.55 5.56
CA ASP A 346 11.46 28.43 5.85
C ASP A 346 12.38 27.86 6.95
N ASN A 347 11.86 27.05 7.87
CA ASN A 347 12.64 26.31 8.84
C ASN A 347 13.12 24.98 8.24
N LEU A 348 14.44 24.84 8.07
CA LEU A 348 15.08 23.63 7.53
C LEU A 348 15.88 22.85 8.58
N GLU A 349 15.85 23.29 9.84
CA GLU A 349 16.56 22.62 10.91
C GLU A 349 15.92 21.28 11.24
N PRO A 350 16.73 20.24 11.54
CA PRO A 350 16.18 18.97 11.99
C PRO A 350 15.49 19.13 13.36
N GLY A 351 14.43 18.38 13.57
CA GLY A 351 13.72 18.33 14.83
C GLY A 351 13.09 16.95 15.06
N PRO A 352 12.62 16.66 16.27
CA PRO A 352 11.85 15.46 16.52
C PRO A 352 10.52 15.49 15.73
N ILE A 353 9.90 14.33 15.59
CA ILE A 353 8.49 14.21 15.24
C ILE A 353 7.72 14.22 16.55
N GLU A 354 6.75 15.13 16.68
CA GLU A 354 5.90 15.19 17.86
C GLU A 354 4.45 14.83 17.54
N LEU A 355 3.78 14.17 18.48
CA LEU A 355 2.36 13.86 18.41
C LEU A 355 1.66 14.65 19.51
N GLN A 356 0.62 15.42 19.14
CA GLN A 356 -0.15 16.24 20.04
C GLN A 356 -1.40 15.51 20.52
N ALA A 357 -1.65 15.54 21.83
CA ALA A 357 -2.93 15.32 22.45
C ALA A 357 -3.47 16.68 22.93
N HIS A 358 -4.64 17.10 22.46
CA HIS A 358 -5.14 18.47 22.67
C HIS A 358 -6.17 18.56 23.78
N ASP A 359 -7.03 17.57 23.95
CA ASP A 359 -8.13 17.56 24.91
C ASP A 359 -8.27 16.20 25.59
N ALA A 360 -8.51 16.19 26.88
CA ALA A 360 -8.79 14.96 27.63
C ALA A 360 -10.09 14.28 27.14
N GLY A 361 -10.02 12.97 26.91
CA GLY A 361 -11.11 12.18 26.37
C GLY A 361 -11.27 12.27 24.84
N ARG A 362 -10.37 12.99 24.16
CA ARG A 362 -10.28 13.08 22.70
C ARG A 362 -9.04 12.35 22.19
N TRP A 363 -8.96 11.06 22.54
CA TRP A 363 -7.82 10.21 22.29
C TRP A 363 -7.49 10.04 20.80
N THR A 364 -6.20 9.80 20.53
CA THR A 364 -5.71 9.31 19.24
C THR A 364 -4.91 8.03 19.45
N GLU A 365 -5.07 7.12 18.52
CA GLU A 365 -4.31 5.89 18.47
C GLU A 365 -3.53 5.79 17.15
N TYR A 366 -2.34 5.26 17.28
CA TYR A 366 -1.40 5.09 16.17
C TYR A 366 -0.90 3.66 16.13
N LYS A 367 -0.66 3.10 14.95
CA LYS A 367 0.04 1.83 14.76
C LYS A 367 0.93 1.84 13.52
N HIS A 368 1.92 0.96 13.49
CA HIS A 368 2.89 0.88 12.41
C HIS A 368 3.52 2.23 12.09
N ILE A 369 3.95 2.97 13.13
CA ILE A 369 4.62 4.26 12.94
C ILE A 369 6.03 3.96 12.45
N ARG A 370 6.30 4.30 11.19
CA ARG A 370 7.60 4.10 10.56
C ARG A 370 8.06 5.32 9.81
N VAL A 371 9.36 5.55 9.82
CA VAL A 371 10.01 6.69 9.17
C VAL A 371 11.17 6.20 8.30
N ARG A 372 11.42 6.87 7.21
CA ARG A 372 12.67 6.77 6.47
C ARG A 372 13.26 8.14 6.20
N ARG A 373 14.57 8.25 6.24
CA ARG A 373 15.30 9.47 5.82
C ARG A 373 15.39 9.49 4.29
N ILE A 374 15.24 10.67 3.66
CA ILE A 374 15.26 10.84 2.21
C ILE A 374 16.21 11.94 1.78
#